data_bdc66e11c94e2f8df463702d1f4a63d9
#
_entry.id   bdc66e11c94e2f8df463702d1f4a63d9
#
_cell.length_a   1.000
_cell.length_b   1.000
_cell.length_c   1.000
_cell.angle_alpha   90.00
_cell.angle_beta   90.00
_cell.angle_gamma   90.00
#
_symmetry.space_group_name_H-M   'P 1'
#
loop_
_entity.id
_entity.type
_entity.pdbx_description
1 polymer ?
#
loop_
_entity_poly.entity_id
_entity_poly.type
_entity_poly.pdbx_seq_one_letter_code
_entity_poly.pdbx_strand_id
1 'polypeptide(L)'
;MAVYVDTMRAPFRGSVMCHMIADTEAELHAMAAAIGTPRTVYQRDHYDVPLDQKCLAIEKGARVIGTRELAAMVYLARIGQPMGRPETAITRMRAGRYQGKKDG
;
A
#
# COMPACT_ATOMS: atom_id res chain seq x y z
N MET A 1 12.39 6.19 4.38
CA MET A 1 11.36 5.29 4.93
C MET A 1 10.02 5.91 4.68
N ALA A 2 9.07 5.15 4.15
CA ALA A 2 7.83 5.76 3.68
C ALA A 2 6.61 4.91 3.95
N VAL A 3 5.51 5.60 4.23
CA VAL A 3 4.16 5.05 4.27
C VAL A 3 3.40 5.64 3.09
N TYR A 4 2.61 4.80 2.41
CA TYR A 4 1.85 5.21 1.23
C TYR A 4 0.37 4.92 1.44
N VAL A 5 -0.47 5.85 0.99
CA VAL A 5 -1.92 5.65 0.90
C VAL A 5 -2.33 5.87 -0.55
N ASP A 6 -3.36 5.17 -1.02
CA ASP A 6 -3.74 5.29 -2.42
C ASP A 6 -4.97 6.16 -2.64
N THR A 7 -5.33 6.33 -3.90
CA THR A 7 -6.46 7.15 -4.32
C THR A 7 -7.77 6.36 -4.38
N MET A 8 -7.76 5.08 -4.00
CA MET A 8 -8.97 4.26 -4.01
C MET A 8 -10.04 4.83 -3.09
N ARG A 9 -11.29 4.74 -3.50
CA ARG A 9 -12.46 5.16 -2.73
C ARG A 9 -13.48 4.04 -2.74
N ALA A 10 -13.16 2.95 -2.01
CA ALA A 10 -14.01 1.78 -1.95
C ALA A 10 -15.02 1.92 -0.81
N PRO A 11 -16.33 1.86 -1.09
CA PRO A 11 -17.32 1.93 -0.02
C PRO A 11 -17.32 0.65 0.81
N PHE A 12 -17.37 0.79 2.12
CA PHE A 12 -17.43 -0.33 3.05
C PHE A 12 -18.10 0.13 4.36
N ARG A 13 -19.24 -0.44 4.67
CA ARG A 13 -19.99 -0.18 5.93
C ARG A 13 -20.19 1.32 6.21
N GLY A 14 -20.61 2.06 5.18
CA GLY A 14 -20.88 3.50 5.31
C GLY A 14 -19.66 4.40 5.27
N SER A 15 -18.46 3.84 5.11
CA SER A 15 -17.21 4.60 4.99
C SER A 15 -16.61 4.44 3.59
N VAL A 16 -15.74 5.37 3.25
CA VAL A 16 -14.91 5.28 2.04
C VAL A 16 -13.52 4.85 2.46
N MET A 17 -13.03 3.74 1.91
CA MET A 17 -11.78 3.11 2.30
C MET A 17 -10.73 3.26 1.22
N CYS A 18 -9.47 3.36 1.63
CA CYS A 18 -8.32 3.26 0.75
C CYS A 18 -7.31 2.26 1.33
N HIS A 19 -6.28 1.94 0.58
CA HIS A 19 -5.20 1.07 1.04
C HIS A 19 -4.06 1.87 1.64
N MET A 20 -3.40 1.31 2.65
CA MET A 20 -2.18 1.86 3.23
C MET A 20 -1.13 0.77 3.30
N ILE A 21 0.06 1.05 2.77
CA ILE A 21 1.24 0.19 2.82
C ILE A 21 2.45 1.01 3.29
N ALA A 22 3.54 0.34 3.58
CA ALA A 22 4.79 1.00 3.96
C ALA A 22 5.99 0.20 3.49
N ASP A 23 7.16 0.84 3.49
CA ASP A 23 8.41 0.19 3.10
C ASP A 23 8.74 -0.99 4.02
N THR A 24 8.40 -0.89 5.30
CA THR A 24 8.57 -1.97 6.26
C THR A 24 7.28 -2.21 7.04
N GLU A 25 7.10 -3.44 7.52
CA GLU A 25 5.96 -3.78 8.35
C GLU A 25 5.92 -2.98 9.64
N ALA A 26 7.08 -2.73 10.24
CA ALA A 26 7.18 -1.92 11.46
C ALA A 26 6.66 -0.50 11.25
N GLU A 27 7.02 0.13 10.14
CA GLU A 27 6.53 1.46 9.80
C GLU A 27 5.03 1.47 9.57
N LEU A 28 4.51 0.43 8.90
CA LEU A 28 3.09 0.30 8.63
C LEU A 28 2.29 0.23 9.94
N HIS A 29 2.71 -0.64 10.86
CA HIS A 29 2.02 -0.78 12.15
C HIS A 29 2.15 0.48 13.01
N ALA A 30 3.29 1.17 12.97
CA ALA A 30 3.48 2.41 13.69
C ALA A 30 2.53 3.50 13.19
N MET A 31 2.37 3.63 11.87
CA MET A 31 1.44 4.60 11.30
C MET A 31 -0.01 4.23 11.65
N ALA A 32 -0.37 2.96 11.54
CA ALA A 32 -1.71 2.49 11.87
C ALA A 32 -2.07 2.85 13.32
N ALA A 33 -1.16 2.60 14.26
CA ALA A 33 -1.36 2.97 15.66
C ALA A 33 -1.51 4.48 15.83
N ALA A 34 -0.67 5.26 15.13
CA ALA A 34 -0.68 6.71 15.24
C ALA A 34 -1.98 7.35 14.72
N ILE A 35 -2.64 6.73 13.75
CA ILE A 35 -3.89 7.25 13.18
C ILE A 35 -5.14 6.59 13.76
N GLY A 36 -4.99 5.69 14.72
CA GLY A 36 -6.12 5.04 15.39
C GLY A 36 -6.68 3.81 14.67
N THR A 37 -5.94 3.23 13.73
CA THR A 37 -6.36 2.00 13.04
C THR A 37 -5.90 0.79 13.86
N PRO A 38 -6.82 -0.08 14.31
CA PRO A 38 -6.45 -1.20 15.17
C PRO A 38 -5.68 -2.28 14.39
N ARG A 39 -4.74 -2.92 15.07
CA ARG A 39 -3.94 -4.02 14.50
C ARG A 39 -4.79 -5.17 13.98
N THR A 40 -5.98 -5.35 14.56
CA THR A 40 -6.90 -6.42 14.19
C THR A 40 -7.40 -6.34 12.75
N VAL A 41 -7.34 -5.17 12.11
CA VAL A 41 -7.74 -5.02 10.71
C VAL A 41 -6.57 -5.10 9.73
N TYR A 42 -5.38 -5.44 10.21
CA TYR A 42 -4.23 -5.70 9.35
C TYR A 42 -4.48 -6.93 8.47
N GLN A 43 -4.26 -6.78 7.17
CA GLN A 43 -4.49 -7.86 6.19
C GLN A 43 -3.19 -8.16 5.46
N ARG A 44 -2.48 -9.19 5.91
CA ARG A 44 -1.30 -9.75 5.26
C ARG A 44 -0.14 -8.74 5.05
N ASP A 45 -0.38 -7.63 4.36
CA ASP A 45 0.66 -6.67 3.97
C ASP A 45 0.15 -5.23 3.88
N HIS A 46 -1.10 -4.99 4.26
CA HIS A 46 -1.69 -3.66 4.16
C HIS A 46 -2.81 -3.46 5.18
N TYR A 47 -3.23 -2.21 5.32
CA TYR A 47 -4.44 -1.85 6.04
C TYR A 47 -5.42 -1.21 5.07
N ASP A 48 -6.71 -1.50 5.24
CA ASP A 48 -7.76 -0.68 4.66
C ASP A 48 -8.11 0.40 5.68
N VAL A 49 -8.04 1.67 5.29
CA VAL A 49 -8.25 2.78 6.21
C VAL A 49 -9.36 3.70 5.70
N PRO A 50 -10.22 4.20 6.60
CA PRO A 50 -11.25 5.15 6.20
C PRO A 50 -10.67 6.53 5.91
N LEU A 51 -11.44 7.36 5.23
CA LEU A 51 -10.98 8.66 4.71
C LEU A 51 -10.41 9.58 5.79
N ASP A 52 -11.04 9.64 6.97
CA ASP A 52 -10.57 10.48 8.06
C ASP A 52 -9.19 10.01 8.57
N GLN A 53 -8.96 8.71 8.65
CA GLN A 53 -7.66 8.16 9.04
C GLN A 53 -6.61 8.36 7.93
N LYS A 54 -7.03 8.27 6.66
CA LYS A 54 -6.17 8.62 5.53
C LYS A 54 -5.65 10.06 5.65
N CYS A 55 -6.53 11.01 5.96
CA CYS A 55 -6.13 12.40 6.15
C CYS A 55 -5.10 12.56 7.27
N LEU A 56 -5.30 11.85 8.39
CA LEU A 56 -4.33 11.85 9.48
C LEU A 56 -2.99 11.27 9.05
N ALA A 57 -3.00 10.19 8.27
CA ALA A 57 -1.77 9.58 7.77
C ALA A 57 -1.00 10.55 6.88
N ILE A 58 -1.70 11.28 6.01
CA ILE A 58 -1.08 12.30 5.15
C ILE A 58 -0.44 13.40 6.00
N GLU A 59 -1.14 13.87 7.02
CA GLU A 59 -0.59 14.87 7.95
C GLU A 59 0.69 14.38 8.63
N LYS A 60 0.80 13.08 8.88
CA LYS A 60 1.96 12.47 9.52
C LYS A 60 3.04 12.02 8.52
N GLY A 61 2.90 12.41 7.27
CA GLY A 61 3.94 12.19 6.27
C GLY A 61 3.68 11.06 5.27
N ALA A 62 2.53 10.41 5.30
CA ALA A 62 2.19 9.40 4.29
C ALA A 62 2.07 10.06 2.93
N ARG A 63 2.56 9.36 1.92
CA ARG A 63 2.52 9.85 0.53
C ARG A 63 1.31 9.27 -0.18
N VAL A 64 0.58 10.11 -0.90
CA VAL A 64 -0.55 9.66 -1.72
C VAL A 64 -0.01 9.18 -3.07
N ILE A 65 -0.39 7.96 -3.46
CA ILE A 65 -0.01 7.37 -4.74
C ILE A 65 -1.24 6.79 -5.43
N GLY A 66 -1.13 6.49 -6.72
CA GLY A 66 -2.22 5.86 -7.44
C GLY A 66 -2.45 4.42 -6.98
N THR A 67 -3.70 3.96 -7.13
CA THR A 67 -4.06 2.58 -6.76
C THR A 67 -3.27 1.56 -7.58
N ARG A 68 -3.01 1.83 -8.85
CA ARG A 68 -2.25 0.92 -9.72
C ARG A 68 -0.80 0.81 -9.28
N GLU A 69 -0.18 1.93 -8.89
CA GLU A 69 1.18 1.95 -8.38
C GLU A 69 1.28 1.18 -7.06
N LEU A 70 0.32 1.38 -6.17
CA LEU A 70 0.28 0.66 -4.90
C LEU A 70 0.12 -0.84 -5.13
N ALA A 71 -0.80 -1.24 -6.00
CA ALA A 71 -1.02 -2.64 -6.33
C ALA A 71 0.24 -3.29 -6.91
N ALA A 72 0.98 -2.57 -7.75
CA ALA A 72 2.24 -3.06 -8.31
C ALA A 72 3.31 -3.25 -7.24
N MET A 73 3.41 -2.32 -6.29
CA MET A 73 4.36 -2.44 -5.17
C MET A 73 4.04 -3.65 -4.31
N VAL A 74 2.78 -3.87 -4.00
CA VAL A 74 2.33 -5.05 -3.23
C VAL A 74 2.64 -6.34 -3.99
N TYR A 75 2.35 -6.38 -5.28
CA TYR A 75 2.66 -7.54 -6.12
C TYR A 75 4.15 -7.88 -6.08
N LEU A 76 5.03 -6.88 -6.26
CA LEU A 76 6.46 -7.08 -6.22
C LEU A 76 6.91 -7.67 -4.87
N ALA A 77 6.41 -7.12 -3.77
CA ALA A 77 6.72 -7.64 -2.45
C ALA A 77 6.27 -9.09 -2.30
N ARG A 78 5.10 -9.44 -2.81
CA ARG A 78 4.55 -10.80 -2.70
C ARG A 78 5.34 -11.84 -3.48
N ILE A 79 6.03 -11.44 -4.54
CA ILE A 79 6.90 -12.35 -5.29
C ILE A 79 8.37 -12.29 -4.84
N GLY A 80 8.64 -11.66 -3.68
CA GLY A 80 9.98 -11.61 -3.11
C GLY A 80 10.90 -10.55 -3.70
N GLN A 81 10.36 -9.63 -4.49
CA GLN A 81 11.13 -8.51 -5.04
C GLN A 81 11.03 -7.30 -4.13
N PRO A 82 12.04 -6.40 -4.13
CA PRO A 82 11.91 -5.15 -3.39
C PRO A 82 10.70 -4.36 -3.88
N MET A 83 9.94 -3.81 -2.94
CA MET A 83 8.78 -2.99 -3.28
C MET A 83 9.17 -1.75 -4.08
N GLY A 84 10.30 -1.13 -3.72
CA GLY A 84 10.87 0.00 -4.44
C GLY A 84 10.01 1.25 -4.37
N ARG A 85 10.02 2.02 -5.45
CA ARG A 85 9.31 3.29 -5.54
C ARG A 85 8.05 3.18 -6.37
N PRO A 86 7.01 3.95 -6.04
CA PRO A 86 5.77 3.93 -6.84
C PRO A 86 6.01 4.29 -8.30
N GLU A 87 6.94 5.20 -8.60
CA GLU A 87 7.19 5.70 -9.95
C GLU A 87 7.69 4.62 -10.92
N THR A 88 8.31 3.58 -10.41
CA THR A 88 8.86 2.49 -11.24
C THR A 88 8.12 1.17 -11.07
N ALA A 89 7.17 1.10 -10.14
CA ALA A 89 6.58 -0.16 -9.71
C ALA A 89 5.83 -0.89 -10.84
N ILE A 90 5.02 -0.18 -11.61
CA ILE A 90 4.24 -0.78 -12.70
C ILE A 90 5.18 -1.34 -13.77
N THR A 91 6.21 -0.60 -14.16
CA THR A 91 7.18 -1.05 -15.15
C THR A 91 7.92 -2.29 -14.67
N ARG A 92 8.35 -2.29 -13.40
CA ARG A 92 9.06 -3.43 -12.81
C ARG A 92 8.15 -4.66 -12.69
N MET A 93 6.90 -4.46 -12.33
CA MET A 93 5.91 -5.54 -12.28
C MET A 93 5.71 -6.18 -13.66
N ARG A 94 5.56 -5.37 -14.70
CA ARG A 94 5.39 -5.86 -16.07
C ARG A 94 6.60 -6.63 -16.55
N ALA A 95 7.80 -6.14 -16.26
CA ALA A 95 9.04 -6.84 -16.60
C ALA A 95 9.12 -8.20 -15.92
N GLY A 96 8.76 -8.28 -14.64
CA GLY A 96 8.73 -9.54 -13.89
C GLY A 96 7.72 -10.54 -14.46
N ARG A 97 6.55 -10.09 -14.84
CA ARG A 97 5.52 -10.95 -15.47
C ARG A 97 5.98 -11.48 -16.82
N TYR A 98 6.61 -10.62 -17.61
CA TYR A 98 7.13 -11.04 -18.92
C TYR A 98 8.18 -12.14 -18.78
N GLN A 99 9.13 -11.96 -17.88
CA GLN A 99 10.17 -12.97 -17.63
C GLN A 99 9.58 -14.27 -17.10
N GLY A 100 8.61 -14.18 -16.19
CA GLY A 100 7.92 -15.36 -15.67
C GLY A 100 7.24 -16.16 -16.77
N LYS A 101 6.59 -15.51 -17.74
CA LYS A 101 5.98 -16.17 -18.87
C LYS A 101 7.00 -16.81 -19.80
N LYS A 102 8.14 -16.15 -20.00
CA LYS A 102 9.20 -16.65 -20.87
C LYS A 102 9.84 -17.90 -20.30
N ASP A 103 10.00 -17.96 -19.00
CA ASP A 103 10.66 -19.08 -18.32
C ASP A 103 9.70 -20.24 -18.01
N GLY A 104 8.41 -19.98 -18.10
CA GLY A 104 7.38 -20.97 -17.89
C GLY A 104 6.91 -21.57 -19.20
#